data_28b2181d07ab64cf9ff7e142625bd0a8
#
_entry.id   28b2181d07ab64cf9ff7e142625bd0a8
#
_cell.length_a   1.000
_cell.length_b   1.000
_cell.length_c   1.000
_cell.angle_alpha   90.00
_cell.angle_beta   90.00
_cell.angle_gamma   90.00
#
_symmetry.space_group_name_H-M   'P 1'
#
loop_
_entity.id
_entity.type
_entity.pdbx_description
1 polymer ?
#
loop_
_entity_poly.entity_id
_entity_poly.type
_entity_poly.pdbx_seq_one_letter_code
_entity_poly.pdbx_strand_id
1 'polypeptide(L)'
;MTRDEIIAKLKETAPALRAEGVSRLAIFGSRARGDAREDSDLDVLIDIDPNANLYGLALIGTIGDVQRTIEAATGISTRAEMRRWIEPRFAERIADDLIEIF
;
A
#
# COMPACT_ATOMS: atom_id res chain seq x y z
N MET A 1 11.98 -11.20 -0.63
CA MET A 1 10.96 -11.29 -1.70
C MET A 1 11.35 -10.46 -2.90
N THR A 2 11.17 -10.99 -4.09
CA THR A 2 11.31 -10.24 -5.32
C THR A 2 10.08 -9.34 -5.52
N ARG A 3 10.19 -8.38 -6.44
CA ARG A 3 9.06 -7.52 -6.80
C ARG A 3 7.86 -8.35 -7.26
N ASP A 4 8.07 -9.34 -8.11
CA ASP A 4 6.99 -10.17 -8.65
C ASP A 4 6.32 -11.00 -7.55
N GLU A 5 7.08 -11.49 -6.59
CA GLU A 5 6.54 -12.20 -5.43
C GLU A 5 5.69 -11.27 -4.55
N ILE A 6 6.13 -10.04 -4.34
CA ILE A 6 5.37 -9.03 -3.60
C ILE A 6 4.05 -8.74 -4.30
N ILE A 7 4.09 -8.51 -5.62
CA ILE A 7 2.89 -8.23 -6.42
C ILE A 7 1.90 -9.39 -6.31
N ALA A 8 2.37 -10.62 -6.48
CA ALA A 8 1.52 -11.81 -6.38
C ALA A 8 0.88 -11.93 -5.00
N LYS A 9 1.67 -11.71 -3.95
CA LYS A 9 1.18 -11.82 -2.57
C LYS A 9 0.15 -10.75 -2.25
N LEU A 10 0.34 -9.52 -2.74
CA LEU A 10 -0.61 -8.44 -2.53
C LEU A 10 -1.92 -8.70 -3.28
N LYS A 11 -1.86 -9.26 -4.48
CA LYS A 11 -3.07 -9.66 -5.21
C LYS A 11 -3.84 -10.75 -4.47
N GLU A 12 -3.16 -11.71 -3.87
CA GLU A 12 -3.79 -12.72 -3.02
C GLU A 12 -4.44 -12.11 -1.79
N THR A 13 -3.86 -11.03 -1.26
CA THR A 13 -4.34 -10.36 -0.05
C THR A 13 -5.48 -9.39 -0.32
N ALA A 14 -5.79 -9.12 -1.59
CA ALA A 14 -6.81 -8.14 -1.98
C ALA A 14 -8.17 -8.33 -1.26
N PRO A 15 -8.72 -9.54 -1.12
CA PRO A 15 -10.00 -9.70 -0.42
C PRO A 15 -9.96 -9.20 1.02
N ALA A 16 -8.88 -9.50 1.76
CA ALA A 16 -8.72 -9.04 3.14
C ALA A 16 -8.60 -7.53 3.21
N LEU A 17 -7.84 -6.92 2.30
CA LEU A 17 -7.67 -5.47 2.25
C LEU A 17 -8.96 -4.76 1.87
N ARG A 18 -9.72 -5.31 0.93
CA ARG A 18 -11.04 -4.77 0.57
C ARG A 18 -12.01 -4.84 1.75
N ALA A 19 -11.94 -5.90 2.54
CA ALA A 19 -12.77 -6.02 3.75
C ALA A 19 -12.40 -4.96 4.79
N GLU A 20 -11.18 -4.46 4.79
CA GLU A 20 -10.74 -3.36 5.65
C GLU A 20 -11.11 -1.98 5.10
N GLY A 21 -11.63 -1.90 3.89
CA GLY A 21 -12.08 -0.66 3.27
C GLY A 21 -11.19 -0.14 2.14
N VAL A 22 -10.14 -0.89 1.75
CA VAL A 22 -9.24 -0.47 0.66
C VAL A 22 -9.93 -0.74 -0.68
N SER A 23 -10.08 0.31 -1.50
CA SER A 23 -10.66 0.19 -2.84
C SER A 23 -9.59 0.06 -3.92
N ARG A 24 -8.41 0.66 -3.70
CA ARG A 24 -7.28 0.59 -4.64
C ARG A 24 -5.98 0.49 -3.86
N LEU A 25 -5.04 -0.27 -4.42
CA LEU A 25 -3.71 -0.44 -3.85
C LEU A 25 -2.66 -0.35 -4.95
N ALA A 26 -1.62 0.42 -4.71
CA ALA A 26 -0.46 0.48 -5.57
C ALA A 26 0.80 0.39 -4.72
N ILE A 27 1.91 -0.07 -5.30
CA ILE A 27 3.22 0.00 -4.67
C ILE A 27 4.07 1.04 -5.39
N PHE A 28 5.01 1.62 -4.66
CA PHE A 28 5.98 2.56 -5.21
C PHE A 28 7.31 2.44 -4.45
N GLY A 29 8.28 3.28 -4.79
CA GLY A 29 9.57 3.29 -4.12
C GLY A 29 10.48 2.14 -4.55
N SER A 30 11.47 1.83 -3.72
CA SER A 30 12.53 0.89 -4.08
C SER A 30 12.03 -0.53 -4.35
N ARG A 31 11.00 -1.00 -3.63
CA ARG A 31 10.43 -2.32 -3.86
C ARG A 31 9.72 -2.41 -5.21
N ALA A 32 9.09 -1.32 -5.64
CA ALA A 32 8.46 -1.24 -6.96
C ALA A 32 9.50 -1.14 -8.08
N ARG A 33 10.58 -0.39 -7.85
CA ARG A 33 11.66 -0.27 -8.84
C ARG A 33 12.50 -1.55 -8.97
N GLY A 34 12.53 -2.39 -7.92
CA GLY A 34 13.34 -3.59 -7.91
C GLY A 34 14.78 -3.36 -7.45
N ASP A 35 15.05 -2.21 -6.83
CA ASP A 35 16.38 -1.88 -6.31
C ASP A 35 16.42 -1.81 -4.78
N ALA A 36 15.44 -2.43 -4.11
CA ALA A 36 15.34 -2.45 -2.67
C ALA A 36 16.46 -3.27 -2.03
N ARG A 37 16.85 -2.84 -0.83
CA ARG A 37 17.70 -3.62 0.07
C ARG A 37 16.83 -4.52 0.93
N GLU A 38 17.45 -5.47 1.62
CA GLU A 38 16.75 -6.40 2.51
C GLU A 38 15.95 -5.69 3.59
N ASP A 39 16.47 -4.57 4.10
CA ASP A 39 15.86 -3.77 5.16
C ASP A 39 14.95 -2.64 4.64
N SER A 40 14.76 -2.54 3.33
CA SER A 40 13.88 -1.51 2.76
C SER A 40 12.43 -1.77 3.11
N ASP A 41 11.71 -0.71 3.47
CA ASP A 41 10.27 -0.78 3.68
C ASP A 41 9.54 -1.00 2.35
N LEU A 42 8.34 -1.55 2.44
CA LEU A 42 7.42 -1.61 1.32
C LEU A 42 6.52 -0.38 1.38
N ASP A 43 6.60 0.46 0.36
CA ASP A 43 5.78 1.67 0.28
C ASP A 43 4.54 1.39 -0.56
N VAL A 44 3.37 1.61 0.04
CA VAL A 44 2.09 1.39 -0.65
C VAL A 44 1.24 2.66 -0.62
N LEU A 45 0.48 2.83 -1.68
CA LEU A 45 -0.46 3.94 -1.85
C LEU A 45 -1.85 3.35 -1.87
N ILE A 46 -2.74 3.83 -1.01
CA ILE A 46 -4.08 3.26 -0.86
C ILE A 46 -5.16 4.31 -1.09
N ASP A 47 -6.28 3.84 -1.61
CA ASP A 47 -7.54 4.56 -1.64
C ASP A 47 -8.52 3.81 -0.76
N ILE A 48 -9.25 4.52 0.09
CA ILE A 48 -10.29 3.95 0.93
C ILE A 48 -11.64 4.16 0.26
N ASP A 49 -12.46 3.13 0.25
CA ASP A 49 -13.80 3.17 -0.31
C ASP A 49 -14.63 4.22 0.46
N PRO A 50 -15.20 5.22 -0.23
CA PRO A 50 -16.07 6.21 0.45
C PRO A 50 -17.25 5.57 1.18
N ASN A 51 -17.72 4.42 0.72
CA ASN A 51 -18.83 3.69 1.35
C ASN A 51 -18.43 2.98 2.64
N ALA A 52 -17.13 2.91 2.95
CA ALA A 52 -16.65 2.33 4.21
C ALA A 52 -16.96 3.22 5.42
N ASN A 53 -17.30 4.50 5.20
CA ASN A 53 -17.65 5.46 6.26
C ASN A 53 -16.59 5.57 7.35
N LEU A 54 -15.32 5.69 6.93
CA LEU A 54 -14.20 5.79 7.85
C LEU A 54 -13.73 7.25 7.95
N TYR A 55 -13.73 7.79 9.15
CA TYR A 55 -13.37 9.19 9.43
C TYR A 55 -12.49 9.29 10.66
N GLY A 56 -11.67 10.33 10.73
CA GLY A 56 -10.91 10.68 11.91
C GLY A 56 -10.02 9.54 12.41
N LEU A 57 -10.12 9.23 13.69
CA LEU A 57 -9.31 8.20 14.33
C LEU A 57 -9.56 6.80 13.74
N ALA A 58 -10.80 6.53 13.31
CA ALA A 58 -11.14 5.25 12.69
C ALA A 58 -10.36 5.07 11.38
N LEU A 59 -10.23 6.13 10.60
CA LEU A 59 -9.46 6.09 9.36
C LEU A 59 -7.97 5.87 9.63
N ILE A 60 -7.42 6.56 10.62
CA ILE A 60 -6.01 6.37 11.02
C ILE A 60 -5.78 4.94 11.49
N GLY A 61 -6.71 4.39 12.28
CA GLY A 61 -6.67 3.00 12.72
C GLY A 61 -6.69 2.02 11.55
N THR A 62 -7.50 2.30 10.54
CA THR A 62 -7.57 1.48 9.33
C THR A 62 -6.24 1.47 8.57
N ILE A 63 -5.57 2.61 8.47
CA ILE A 63 -4.25 2.68 7.83
C ILE A 63 -3.27 1.76 8.55
N GLY A 64 -3.28 1.78 9.88
CA GLY A 64 -2.46 0.87 10.69
C GLY A 64 -2.82 -0.60 10.47
N ASP A 65 -4.11 -0.92 10.38
CA ASP A 65 -4.58 -2.28 10.13
C ASP A 65 -4.13 -2.77 8.75
N VAL A 66 -4.22 -1.92 7.73
CA VAL A 66 -3.75 -2.23 6.38
C VAL A 66 -2.26 -2.54 6.39
N GLN A 67 -1.46 -1.74 7.07
CA GLN A 67 -0.02 -1.99 7.21
C GLN A 67 0.25 -3.35 7.84
N ARG A 68 -0.44 -3.68 8.93
CA ARG A 68 -0.28 -4.96 9.61
C ARG A 68 -0.68 -6.14 8.73
N THR A 69 -1.77 -6.01 7.98
CA THR A 69 -2.23 -7.04 7.06
C THR A 69 -1.19 -7.31 5.98
N ILE A 70 -0.62 -6.26 5.40
CA ILE A 70 0.42 -6.40 4.38
C ILE A 70 1.71 -6.97 4.98
N GLU A 71 2.10 -6.50 6.16
CA GLU A 71 3.29 -7.03 6.85
C GLU A 71 3.15 -8.51 7.17
N ALA A 72 1.97 -8.94 7.60
CA ALA A 72 1.71 -10.36 7.86
C ALA A 72 1.79 -11.19 6.58
N ALA A 73 1.34 -10.64 5.46
CA ALA A 73 1.35 -11.35 4.18
C ALA A 73 2.73 -11.42 3.54
N THR A 74 3.53 -10.36 3.67
CA THR A 74 4.80 -10.23 2.95
C THR A 74 6.03 -10.43 3.83
N GLY A 75 5.90 -10.24 5.13
CA GLY A 75 7.05 -10.23 6.05
C GLY A 75 7.91 -8.97 5.94
N ILE A 76 7.41 -7.93 5.26
CA ILE A 76 8.16 -6.69 5.03
C ILE A 76 7.49 -5.55 5.77
N SER A 77 8.27 -4.76 6.51
CA SER A 77 7.78 -3.55 7.16
C SER A 77 7.17 -2.62 6.10
N THR A 78 5.94 -2.18 6.34
CA THR A 78 5.13 -1.51 5.31
C THR A 78 4.74 -0.11 5.78
N ARG A 79 4.85 0.85 4.85
CA ARG A 79 4.32 2.20 5.04
C ARG A 79 3.19 2.44 4.05
N ALA A 80 2.01 2.72 4.57
CA ALA A 80 0.84 3.02 3.76
C ALA A 80 0.56 4.52 3.77
N GLU A 81 0.42 5.09 2.58
CA GLU A 81 0.07 6.49 2.37
C GLU A 81 -1.29 6.55 1.69
N MET A 82 -2.14 7.48 2.13
CA MET A 82 -3.39 7.76 1.44
C MET A 82 -3.11 8.55 0.16
N ARG A 83 -3.55 8.03 -0.98
CA ARG A 83 -3.35 8.70 -2.28
C ARG A 83 -3.85 10.14 -2.26
N ARG A 84 -5.00 10.38 -1.66
CA ARG A 84 -5.61 11.73 -1.63
C ARG A 84 -4.89 12.71 -0.70
N TRP A 85 -3.98 12.21 0.16
CA TRP A 85 -3.27 13.07 1.12
C TRP A 85 -1.85 13.41 0.68
N ILE A 86 -1.33 12.77 -0.36
CA ILE A 86 0.03 13.05 -0.82
C ILE A 86 0.04 14.38 -1.58
N GLU A 87 1.15 15.10 -1.44
CA GLU A 87 1.33 16.37 -2.14
C GLU A 87 1.60 16.14 -3.63
N PRO A 88 1.21 17.09 -4.51
CA PRO A 88 1.43 16.95 -5.95
C PRO A 88 2.89 16.67 -6.34
N ARG A 89 3.85 17.30 -5.67
CA ARG A 89 5.29 17.05 -5.93
C ARG A 89 5.70 15.63 -5.60
N PHE A 90 5.16 15.09 -4.52
CA PHE A 90 5.41 13.71 -4.14
C PHE A 90 4.78 12.76 -5.15
N ALA A 91 3.55 13.02 -5.58
CA ALA A 91 2.86 12.24 -6.59
C ALA A 91 3.66 12.21 -7.90
N GLU A 92 4.22 13.34 -8.32
CA GLU A 92 5.06 13.41 -9.51
C GLU A 92 6.33 12.56 -9.38
N ARG A 93 6.97 12.59 -8.21
CA ARG A 93 8.20 11.83 -7.97
C ARG A 93 8.01 10.33 -8.02
N ILE A 94 6.86 9.84 -7.56
CA ILE A 94 6.59 8.40 -7.50
C ILE A 94 5.88 7.88 -8.75
N ALA A 95 5.40 8.75 -9.64
CA ALA A 95 4.56 8.38 -10.77
C ALA A 95 5.19 7.31 -11.66
N ASP A 96 6.50 7.41 -11.94
CA ASP A 96 7.19 6.47 -12.81
C ASP A 96 7.41 5.10 -12.16
N ASP A 97 7.39 5.05 -10.82
CA ASP A 97 7.62 3.81 -10.07
C ASP A 97 6.32 3.09 -9.73
N LEU A 98 5.19 3.78 -9.88
CA LEU A 98 3.89 3.32 -9.39
C LEU A 98 3.42 2.07 -10.14
N ILE A 99 3.09 1.02 -9.38
CA ILE A 99 2.52 -0.21 -9.93
C ILE A 99 1.18 -0.44 -9.24
N GLU A 100 0.10 -0.35 -10.01
CA GLU A 100 -1.24 -0.62 -9.48
C GLU A 100 -1.41 -2.13 -9.27
N ILE A 101 -1.86 -2.52 -8.07
CA ILE A 101 -2.10 -3.92 -7.72
C ILE A 101 -3.56 -4.29 -7.96
N PHE A 102 -4.44 -3.43 -7.49
CA PHE A 102 -5.87 -3.59 -7.75
C PHE A 102 -6.62 -2.26 -7.60
#